data_073e6c969945cdd68c8e03be2b96e2a0
#
_entry.id   073e6c969945cdd68c8e03be2b96e2a0
#
_cell.length_a   1.000
_cell.length_b   1.000
_cell.length_c   1.000
_cell.angle_alpha   90.00
_cell.angle_beta   90.00
_cell.angle_gamma   90.00
#
_symmetry.space_group_name_H-M   'P 1'
#
loop_
_entity.id
_entity.type
_entity.pdbx_description
1 polymer ?
#
loop_
_entity_poly.entity_id
_entity_poly.type
_entity_poly.pdbx_seq_one_letter_code
_entity_poly.pdbx_strand_id
1 'polypeptide(L)'
;MIILNKQYELFSSRVKSLLNRIYKAAVIDDLIEKLFSLLEPHLGESDKEDFDKWSENNVLLITYGNSIYSEKDNSPLTTLDRFLNKYLIDTITGVHILPFFPYSSDDGFAVVDYLAVNPELGNWQDIQRISSQFNLMVDLVVNHVSSHSQWFEQFKQGIQPGCDYFIEVNADLDISDVVRPRSTPLLVKVDTANGAKHVWATFSPDQIDVDFSNPDVLLEFIKIILFYVQSGARYIRLDAVGFLWKKVGTPCIHLQETHAIIRLFREILQMIDPAIALITETNVPNRENLSYFGNRNEAHMIYNFSLPPLLLNALLQGRSEHLKTWMMSMPPAPIGCAYFNFIASHDGIGLRPAEGLLDRDEYTALLETMKKFGGEISMRKHSGKAESPYEINISLFDALKGTVKGEDSWQIQRFLCAQTIMMSLEGIPAFYIHSLLATHNDHEKVNQTGHKRSINRHTWDYEKLEKQLNDPLSHHSMVLKELCRLIQIRRRQKAFHPNATQYTLHPLNQALFAFWRQSITRDQSIFSVHNLSDQPQDLRLTDLNLVSTDAWIDLISGDKFEDLHDVYILQPYQSVWITNKFDSAAEENLPSCYYVCE
;
A
#
# COMPACT_ATOMS: atom_id res chain seq x y z
N MET A 1 12.17 -37.23 -3.93
CA MET A 1 13.60 -37.17 -3.58
C MET A 1 14.47 -36.53 -4.68
N ILE A 2 14.49 -37.04 -5.94
CA ILE A 2 15.34 -36.48 -7.02
C ILE A 2 14.92 -35.04 -7.41
N ILE A 3 13.64 -34.73 -7.47
CA ILE A 3 13.12 -33.40 -7.82
C ILE A 3 13.42 -32.38 -6.71
N LEU A 4 13.23 -32.74 -5.45
CA LEU A 4 13.57 -31.92 -4.29
C LEU A 4 15.07 -31.58 -4.24
N ASN A 5 15.94 -32.55 -4.55
CA ASN A 5 17.39 -32.33 -4.60
C ASN A 5 17.77 -31.31 -5.68
N LYS A 6 17.13 -31.38 -6.87
CA LYS A 6 17.39 -30.44 -7.97
C LYS A 6 16.88 -29.02 -7.68
N GLN A 7 15.72 -28.88 -7.04
CA GLN A 7 15.22 -27.56 -6.61
C GLN A 7 16.12 -26.93 -5.55
N TYR A 8 16.59 -27.72 -4.60
CA TYR A 8 17.52 -27.26 -3.57
C TYR A 8 18.87 -26.85 -4.15
N GLU A 9 19.43 -27.60 -5.11
CA GLU A 9 20.68 -27.23 -5.81
C GLU A 9 20.53 -25.91 -6.59
N LEU A 10 19.40 -25.71 -7.28
CA LEU A 10 19.11 -24.47 -7.99
C LEU A 10 18.96 -23.29 -7.02
N PHE A 11 18.23 -23.48 -5.92
CA PHE A 11 18.09 -22.47 -4.87
C PHE A 11 19.46 -22.10 -4.29
N SER A 12 20.26 -23.07 -3.89
CA SER A 12 21.62 -22.87 -3.37
C SER A 12 22.49 -22.08 -4.33
N SER A 13 22.46 -22.42 -5.62
CA SER A 13 23.21 -21.73 -6.66
C SER A 13 22.76 -20.26 -6.83
N ARG A 14 21.45 -20.00 -6.81
CA ARG A 14 20.90 -18.64 -6.88
C ARG A 14 21.27 -17.82 -5.66
N VAL A 15 21.11 -18.36 -4.46
CA VAL A 15 21.49 -17.73 -3.21
C VAL A 15 22.97 -17.36 -3.23
N LYS A 16 23.86 -18.29 -3.60
CA LYS A 16 25.30 -18.04 -3.72
C LYS A 16 25.61 -16.91 -4.73
N SER A 17 24.92 -16.91 -5.87
CA SER A 17 25.07 -15.85 -6.88
C SER A 17 24.65 -14.49 -6.37
N LEU A 18 23.56 -14.39 -5.57
CA LEU A 18 23.09 -13.14 -4.99
C LEU A 18 24.03 -12.64 -3.89
N LEU A 19 24.47 -13.52 -2.99
CA LEU A 19 25.42 -13.16 -1.93
C LEU A 19 26.76 -12.65 -2.50
N ASN A 20 27.24 -13.22 -3.60
CA ASN A 20 28.44 -12.72 -4.32
C ASN A 20 28.28 -11.31 -4.91
N ARG A 21 27.03 -10.83 -5.09
CA ARG A 21 26.77 -9.44 -5.52
C ARG A 21 26.70 -8.47 -4.36
N ILE A 22 26.43 -8.97 -3.16
CA ILE A 22 26.23 -8.17 -1.95
C ILE A 22 27.55 -8.10 -1.16
N TYR A 23 28.21 -9.24 -0.97
CA TYR A 23 29.33 -9.37 -0.05
C TYR A 23 30.64 -9.80 -0.76
N LYS A 24 31.76 -9.59 -0.07
CA LYS A 24 33.08 -10.04 -0.52
C LYS A 24 33.19 -11.56 -0.38
N ALA A 25 33.92 -12.20 -1.28
CA ALA A 25 34.08 -13.65 -1.35
C ALA A 25 34.53 -14.31 -0.02
N ALA A 26 35.32 -13.61 0.79
CA ALA A 26 35.89 -14.15 2.03
C ALA A 26 34.84 -14.53 3.10
N VAL A 27 33.64 -13.94 3.06
CA VAL A 27 32.59 -14.19 4.08
C VAL A 27 31.46 -15.07 3.56
N ILE A 28 31.45 -15.42 2.27
CA ILE A 28 30.27 -16.02 1.63
C ILE A 28 30.05 -17.47 2.06
N ASP A 29 31.09 -18.28 2.16
CA ASP A 29 30.92 -19.70 2.48
C ASP A 29 30.39 -19.88 3.93
N ASP A 30 30.91 -19.13 4.91
CA ASP A 30 30.40 -19.10 6.28
C ASP A 30 28.95 -18.57 6.33
N LEU A 31 28.65 -17.49 5.59
CA LEU A 31 27.31 -16.91 5.51
C LEU A 31 26.30 -17.91 4.92
N ILE A 32 26.68 -18.65 3.89
CA ILE A 32 25.84 -19.69 3.29
C ILE A 32 25.55 -20.78 4.30
N GLU A 33 26.57 -21.28 5.02
CA GLU A 33 26.39 -22.33 6.03
C GLU A 33 25.41 -21.88 7.13
N LYS A 34 25.60 -20.66 7.67
CA LYS A 34 24.70 -20.07 8.66
C LYS A 34 23.27 -19.90 8.13
N LEU A 35 23.13 -19.39 6.90
CA LEU A 35 21.84 -19.20 6.26
C LEU A 35 21.10 -20.53 6.07
N PHE A 36 21.75 -21.54 5.53
CA PHE A 36 21.11 -22.85 5.30
C PHE A 36 20.75 -23.53 6.62
N SER A 37 21.60 -23.44 7.65
CA SER A 37 21.27 -23.93 8.99
C SER A 37 20.03 -23.24 9.58
N LEU A 38 19.86 -21.94 9.30
CA LEU A 38 18.68 -21.17 9.71
C LEU A 38 17.42 -21.58 8.96
N LEU A 39 17.54 -21.90 7.66
CA LEU A 39 16.39 -22.26 6.80
C LEU A 39 15.93 -23.71 6.98
N GLU A 40 16.83 -24.63 7.33
CA GLU A 40 16.57 -26.07 7.40
C GLU A 40 15.29 -26.43 8.17
N PRO A 41 15.00 -25.86 9.37
CA PRO A 41 13.76 -26.17 10.11
C PRO A 41 12.46 -25.72 9.41
N HIS A 42 12.57 -24.86 8.40
CA HIS A 42 11.43 -24.23 7.69
C HIS A 42 11.23 -24.84 6.31
N LEU A 43 12.15 -25.69 5.84
CA LEU A 43 12.04 -26.38 4.56
C LEU A 43 11.14 -27.60 4.73
N GLY A 44 9.85 -27.47 4.36
CA GLY A 44 8.90 -28.59 4.34
C GLY A 44 8.95 -29.35 3.01
N GLU A 45 8.40 -30.57 3.00
CA GLU A 45 8.03 -31.27 1.76
C GLU A 45 6.85 -30.52 1.11
N SER A 46 7.14 -29.48 0.37
CA SER A 46 6.11 -28.70 -0.32
C SER A 46 5.99 -29.23 -1.75
N ASP A 47 5.02 -30.10 -2.00
CA ASP A 47 4.49 -30.39 -3.34
C ASP A 47 3.61 -29.22 -3.87
N LYS A 48 3.83 -28.00 -3.36
CA LYS A 48 3.07 -26.83 -3.79
C LYS A 48 3.53 -26.44 -5.19
N GLU A 49 2.74 -26.85 -6.19
CA GLU A 49 2.84 -26.37 -7.57
C GLU A 49 2.74 -24.85 -7.62
N ASP A 50 3.13 -24.27 -8.75
CA ASP A 50 3.05 -22.82 -9.04
C ASP A 50 1.63 -22.30 -8.74
N PHE A 51 1.45 -21.72 -7.59
CA PHE A 51 0.15 -21.31 -7.06
C PHE A 51 -0.17 -19.92 -7.58
N ASP A 52 -1.35 -19.71 -8.16
CA ASP A 52 -1.87 -18.37 -8.38
C ASP A 52 -1.97 -17.66 -7.04
N LYS A 53 -1.06 -16.70 -6.79
CA LYS A 53 -0.95 -16.00 -5.50
C LYS A 53 -2.20 -15.17 -5.18
N TRP A 54 -2.97 -14.81 -6.19
CA TRP A 54 -4.14 -13.94 -6.09
C TRP A 54 -5.15 -14.19 -7.19
N SER A 55 -6.36 -13.71 -6.94
CA SER A 55 -7.48 -13.71 -7.86
C SER A 55 -8.24 -12.38 -7.76
N GLU A 56 -9.32 -12.24 -8.51
CA GLU A 56 -10.28 -11.15 -8.36
C GLU A 56 -10.84 -11.00 -6.94
N ASN A 57 -10.79 -12.06 -6.14
CA ASN A 57 -11.27 -12.03 -4.75
C ASN A 57 -10.39 -11.20 -3.82
N ASN A 58 -9.12 -10.97 -4.17
CA ASN A 58 -8.19 -10.28 -3.28
C ASN A 58 -8.53 -8.79 -3.14
N VAL A 59 -8.84 -8.42 -1.91
CA VAL A 59 -9.08 -7.04 -1.45
C VAL A 59 -8.49 -6.92 -0.05
N LEU A 60 -7.66 -5.89 0.18
CA LEU A 60 -6.98 -5.70 1.45
C LEU A 60 -7.52 -4.49 2.21
N LEU A 61 -7.47 -4.58 3.53
CA LEU A 61 -7.66 -3.46 4.46
C LEU A 61 -6.31 -3.03 5.00
N ILE A 62 -6.06 -1.72 5.09
CA ILE A 62 -4.93 -1.12 5.79
C ILE A 62 -5.45 -0.50 7.10
N THR A 63 -4.88 -0.86 8.25
CA THR A 63 -5.33 -0.37 9.56
C THR A 63 -4.20 -0.40 10.58
N TYR A 64 -4.26 0.47 11.58
CA TYR A 64 -3.54 0.26 12.84
C TYR A 64 -4.29 -0.73 13.73
N GLY A 65 -3.58 -1.41 14.61
CA GLY A 65 -4.17 -2.32 15.60
C GLY A 65 -5.14 -1.63 16.57
N ASN A 66 -4.99 -0.32 16.76
CA ASN A 66 -5.83 0.53 17.62
C ASN A 66 -6.67 1.55 16.86
N SER A 67 -6.89 1.38 15.56
CA SER A 67 -7.79 2.27 14.81
C SER A 67 -9.22 2.24 15.39
N ILE A 68 -9.58 1.13 16.02
CA ILE A 68 -10.85 0.96 16.76
C ILE A 68 -10.52 0.34 18.12
N TYR A 69 -11.06 0.88 19.18
CA TYR A 69 -10.89 0.35 20.53
C TYR A 69 -12.21 0.31 21.28
N SER A 70 -12.30 -0.53 22.30
CA SER A 70 -13.41 -0.58 23.25
C SER A 70 -12.85 -0.81 24.65
N GLU A 71 -13.38 -0.09 25.63
CA GLU A 71 -13.06 -0.34 27.05
C GLU A 71 -13.61 -1.68 27.57
N LYS A 72 -14.51 -2.31 26.79
CA LYS A 72 -15.10 -3.61 27.14
C LYS A 72 -14.28 -4.80 26.70
N ASP A 73 -13.36 -4.59 25.76
CA ASP A 73 -12.50 -5.63 25.22
C ASP A 73 -11.15 -5.64 25.96
N ASN A 74 -10.48 -6.79 25.95
CA ASN A 74 -9.20 -6.97 26.63
C ASN A 74 -8.05 -6.21 25.94
N SER A 75 -8.19 -5.93 24.64
CA SER A 75 -7.17 -5.25 23.85
C SER A 75 -7.78 -4.62 22.59
N PRO A 76 -7.14 -3.59 22.01
CA PRO A 76 -7.52 -3.03 20.72
C PRO A 76 -7.55 -4.05 19.59
N LEU A 77 -6.61 -5.00 19.53
CA LEU A 77 -6.61 -6.08 18.53
C LEU A 77 -7.82 -7.00 18.67
N THR A 78 -8.32 -7.24 19.89
CA THR A 78 -9.58 -7.97 20.10
C THR A 78 -10.77 -7.19 19.55
N THR A 79 -10.79 -5.86 19.76
CA THR A 79 -11.84 -5.00 19.19
C THR A 79 -11.80 -4.97 17.67
N LEU A 80 -10.58 -4.88 17.11
CA LEU A 80 -10.38 -4.92 15.66
C LEU A 80 -10.89 -6.25 15.07
N ASP A 81 -10.53 -7.39 15.66
CA ASP A 81 -11.02 -8.71 15.25
C ASP A 81 -12.55 -8.78 15.26
N ARG A 82 -13.19 -8.28 16.33
CA ARG A 82 -14.65 -8.19 16.42
C ARG A 82 -15.26 -7.34 15.30
N PHE A 83 -14.66 -6.19 14.99
CA PHE A 83 -15.10 -5.32 13.91
C PHE A 83 -14.97 -5.99 12.55
N LEU A 84 -13.82 -6.60 12.26
CA LEU A 84 -13.54 -7.30 11.01
C LEU A 84 -14.55 -8.42 10.76
N ASN A 85 -14.80 -9.24 11.79
CA ASN A 85 -15.76 -10.34 11.70
C ASN A 85 -17.20 -9.88 11.51
N LYS A 86 -17.58 -8.77 12.14
CA LYS A 86 -18.95 -8.29 12.06
C LYS A 86 -19.28 -7.59 10.75
N TYR A 87 -18.35 -6.79 10.22
CA TYR A 87 -18.64 -5.88 9.11
C TYR A 87 -17.93 -6.23 7.82
N LEU A 88 -16.82 -6.96 7.86
CA LEU A 88 -15.92 -7.09 6.71
C LEU A 88 -15.58 -8.53 6.30
N ILE A 89 -16.04 -9.56 7.02
CA ILE A 89 -15.68 -10.96 6.77
C ILE A 89 -16.01 -11.42 5.32
N ASP A 90 -17.12 -10.96 4.76
CA ASP A 90 -17.52 -11.28 3.39
C ASP A 90 -17.03 -10.25 2.35
N THR A 91 -16.29 -9.24 2.78
CA THR A 91 -15.91 -8.09 1.96
C THR A 91 -14.43 -8.07 1.63
N ILE A 92 -13.55 -8.23 2.62
CA ILE A 92 -12.10 -8.22 2.44
C ILE A 92 -11.52 -9.62 2.59
N THR A 93 -10.33 -9.85 2.04
CA THR A 93 -9.62 -11.12 2.12
C THR A 93 -8.31 -11.04 2.88
N GLY A 94 -7.81 -9.83 3.10
CA GLY A 94 -6.57 -9.63 3.83
C GLY A 94 -6.55 -8.34 4.61
N VAL A 95 -5.73 -8.31 5.65
CA VAL A 95 -5.59 -7.18 6.56
C VAL A 95 -4.12 -6.84 6.71
N HIS A 96 -3.75 -5.64 6.37
CA HIS A 96 -2.48 -5.03 6.71
C HIS A 96 -2.62 -4.34 8.07
N ILE A 97 -2.10 -4.97 9.10
CA ILE A 97 -1.96 -4.33 10.41
C ILE A 97 -0.61 -3.63 10.40
N LEU A 98 -0.65 -2.29 10.37
CA LEU A 98 0.52 -1.41 10.44
C LEU A 98 1.33 -1.72 11.69
N PRO A 99 2.62 -1.32 11.78
CA PRO A 99 3.54 -1.88 12.77
C PRO A 99 2.93 -1.94 14.17
N PHE A 100 2.70 -3.16 14.62
CA PHE A 100 2.06 -3.47 15.91
C PHE A 100 3.08 -3.88 16.98
N PHE A 101 4.34 -3.65 16.71
CA PHE A 101 5.48 -3.95 17.59
C PHE A 101 5.67 -2.87 18.66
N PRO A 102 6.41 -3.13 19.74
CA PRO A 102 6.91 -2.06 20.61
C PRO A 102 7.73 -1.05 19.81
N TYR A 103 7.44 0.22 19.98
CA TYR A 103 8.06 1.32 19.24
C TYR A 103 8.33 2.53 20.14
N SER A 104 9.17 3.44 19.68
CA SER A 104 9.47 4.69 20.42
C SER A 104 8.88 5.93 19.74
N SER A 105 8.70 5.91 18.42
CA SER A 105 8.16 7.05 17.66
C SER A 105 7.57 6.63 16.31
N ASP A 106 7.07 7.61 15.55
CA ASP A 106 6.52 7.49 14.19
C ASP A 106 5.40 6.44 14.07
N ASP A 107 4.55 6.36 15.13
CA ASP A 107 3.37 5.49 15.20
C ASP A 107 3.66 4.03 14.77
N GLY A 108 4.78 3.47 15.26
CA GLY A 108 5.18 2.08 15.02
C GLY A 108 6.41 1.91 14.13
N PHE A 109 6.81 2.92 13.36
CA PHE A 109 7.93 2.79 12.40
C PHE A 109 9.31 3.02 13.02
N ALA A 110 9.42 3.31 14.31
CA ALA A 110 10.68 3.22 15.07
C ALA A 110 10.62 1.98 15.98
N VAL A 111 10.87 0.80 15.40
CA VAL A 111 10.67 -0.50 16.06
C VAL A 111 11.72 -0.73 17.14
N VAL A 112 11.26 -1.05 18.35
CA VAL A 112 12.12 -1.43 19.50
C VAL A 112 12.38 -2.93 19.51
N ASP A 113 11.36 -3.75 19.24
CA ASP A 113 11.45 -5.21 19.25
C ASP A 113 10.54 -5.80 18.17
N TYR A 114 11.11 -6.48 17.18
CA TYR A 114 10.38 -7.11 16.05
C TYR A 114 9.64 -8.40 16.43
N LEU A 115 9.97 -9.01 17.56
CA LEU A 115 9.47 -10.33 17.95
C LEU A 115 8.33 -10.24 18.97
N ALA A 116 8.07 -9.04 19.51
CA ALA A 116 7.00 -8.79 20.46
C ALA A 116 5.85 -7.99 19.80
N VAL A 117 4.62 -8.20 20.28
CA VAL A 117 3.50 -7.29 20.02
C VAL A 117 3.49 -6.22 21.12
N ASN A 118 3.23 -4.96 20.76
CA ASN A 118 3.07 -3.87 21.73
C ASN A 118 1.97 -4.26 22.75
N PRO A 119 2.30 -4.33 24.06
CA PRO A 119 1.33 -4.73 25.09
C PRO A 119 0.06 -3.87 25.15
N GLU A 120 0.14 -2.61 24.69
CA GLU A 120 -1.03 -1.72 24.60
C GLU A 120 -2.00 -2.14 23.49
N LEU A 121 -1.55 -2.91 22.49
CA LEU A 121 -2.38 -3.40 21.39
C LEU A 121 -2.93 -4.79 21.65
N GLY A 122 -2.17 -5.66 22.36
CA GLY A 122 -2.53 -7.04 22.61
C GLY A 122 -1.31 -7.98 22.58
N ASN A 123 -1.45 -9.13 21.94
CA ASN A 123 -0.41 -10.15 21.88
C ASN A 123 -0.45 -10.96 20.57
N TRP A 124 0.51 -11.88 20.37
CA TRP A 124 0.57 -12.73 19.17
C TRP A 124 -0.65 -13.63 18.98
N GLN A 125 -1.36 -14.01 20.04
CA GLN A 125 -2.59 -14.81 19.93
C GLN A 125 -3.71 -14.00 19.28
N ASP A 126 -3.78 -12.70 19.56
CA ASP A 126 -4.72 -11.78 18.90
C ASP A 126 -4.41 -11.66 17.40
N ILE A 127 -3.14 -11.51 17.05
CA ILE A 127 -2.67 -11.48 15.65
C ILE A 127 -2.98 -12.80 14.93
N GLN A 128 -2.70 -13.95 15.57
CA GLN A 128 -2.97 -15.28 15.00
C GLN A 128 -4.48 -15.52 14.80
N ARG A 129 -5.32 -15.00 15.68
CA ARG A 129 -6.78 -15.08 15.53
C ARG A 129 -7.24 -14.34 14.27
N ILE A 130 -6.74 -13.12 14.02
CA ILE A 130 -7.03 -12.36 12.80
C ILE A 130 -6.47 -13.10 11.58
N SER A 131 -5.22 -13.59 11.62
CA SER A 131 -4.56 -14.27 10.50
C SER A 131 -5.19 -15.62 10.14
N SER A 132 -5.95 -16.23 11.06
CA SER A 132 -6.72 -17.46 10.79
C SER A 132 -7.92 -17.24 9.85
N GLN A 133 -8.37 -16.00 9.70
CA GLN A 133 -9.55 -15.62 8.91
C GLN A 133 -9.20 -14.72 7.71
N PHE A 134 -8.14 -13.92 7.84
CA PHE A 134 -7.70 -12.97 6.83
C PHE A 134 -6.23 -13.18 6.50
N ASN A 135 -5.84 -13.00 5.24
CA ASN A 135 -4.44 -12.99 4.85
C ASN A 135 -3.72 -11.81 5.52
N LEU A 136 -2.88 -12.10 6.49
CA LEU A 136 -2.18 -11.07 7.27
C LEU A 136 -1.03 -10.45 6.46
N MET A 137 -0.99 -9.12 6.39
CA MET A 137 0.17 -8.35 5.95
C MET A 137 0.85 -7.73 7.15
N VAL A 138 2.19 -7.90 7.22
CA VAL A 138 3.04 -7.39 8.29
C VAL A 138 4.13 -6.50 7.70
N ASP A 139 4.43 -5.38 8.38
CA ASP A 139 5.57 -4.54 8.04
C ASP A 139 6.88 -5.14 8.52
N LEU A 140 7.85 -5.20 7.64
CA LEU A 140 9.25 -5.35 7.98
C LEU A 140 9.93 -3.98 7.78
N VAL A 141 10.09 -3.22 8.87
CA VAL A 141 10.83 -1.96 8.87
C VAL A 141 12.31 -2.32 8.74
N VAL A 142 12.77 -2.44 7.50
CA VAL A 142 14.05 -3.09 7.19
C VAL A 142 15.23 -2.12 7.18
N ASN A 143 14.97 -0.82 7.00
CA ASN A 143 16.03 0.18 6.85
C ASN A 143 16.63 0.63 8.19
N HIS A 144 15.84 0.68 9.26
CA HIS A 144 16.22 1.29 10.53
C HIS A 144 15.51 0.63 11.71
N VAL A 145 16.02 0.90 12.90
CA VAL A 145 15.42 0.51 14.19
C VAL A 145 15.32 1.71 15.10
N SER A 146 14.54 1.58 16.18
CA SER A 146 14.48 2.59 17.25
C SER A 146 15.85 2.79 17.91
N SER A 147 16.15 4.04 18.28
CA SER A 147 17.29 4.38 19.15
C SER A 147 17.19 3.76 20.56
N HIS A 148 16.03 3.16 20.90
CA HIS A 148 15.77 2.40 22.13
C HIS A 148 15.75 0.89 21.91
N SER A 149 16.08 0.40 20.70
CA SER A 149 16.18 -1.03 20.43
C SER A 149 17.34 -1.66 21.22
N GLN A 150 17.20 -2.96 21.53
CA GLN A 150 18.28 -3.70 22.21
C GLN A 150 19.58 -3.64 21.40
N TRP A 151 19.52 -3.72 20.08
CA TRP A 151 20.69 -3.64 19.20
C TRP A 151 21.42 -2.30 19.34
N PHE A 152 20.68 -1.19 19.43
CA PHE A 152 21.29 0.13 19.56
C PHE A 152 21.81 0.39 20.98
N GLU A 153 21.17 -0.15 22.01
CA GLU A 153 21.72 -0.13 23.37
C GLU A 153 23.04 -0.90 23.43
N GLN A 154 23.14 -2.07 22.79
CA GLN A 154 24.39 -2.82 22.67
C GLN A 154 25.47 -2.03 21.92
N PHE A 155 25.10 -1.31 20.85
CA PHE A 155 26.02 -0.41 20.14
C PHE A 155 26.59 0.67 21.07
N LYS A 156 25.76 1.33 21.84
CA LYS A 156 26.18 2.36 22.80
C LYS A 156 27.14 1.79 23.87
N GLN A 157 26.93 0.56 24.28
CA GLN A 157 27.72 -0.12 25.28
C GLN A 157 28.96 -0.83 24.70
N GLY A 158 29.10 -0.97 23.39
CA GLY A 158 30.17 -1.73 22.73
C GLY A 158 30.05 -3.24 22.91
N ILE A 159 28.82 -3.77 23.06
CA ILE A 159 28.51 -5.17 23.32
C ILE A 159 28.02 -5.86 22.03
N GLN A 160 28.51 -7.08 21.79
CA GLN A 160 28.05 -7.91 20.68
C GLN A 160 26.59 -8.42 20.89
N PRO A 161 25.80 -8.65 19.83
CA PRO A 161 26.15 -8.42 18.42
C PRO A 161 25.92 -6.97 17.97
N GLY A 162 25.12 -6.18 18.68
CA GLY A 162 24.63 -4.87 18.24
C GLY A 162 25.72 -3.83 18.01
N CYS A 163 26.91 -3.97 18.63
CA CYS A 163 27.99 -2.99 18.45
C CYS A 163 28.46 -2.84 16.99
N ASP A 164 28.21 -3.82 16.13
CA ASP A 164 28.61 -3.84 14.73
C ASP A 164 27.43 -3.74 13.75
N TYR A 165 26.21 -3.43 14.24
CA TYR A 165 25.00 -3.42 13.44
C TYR A 165 24.63 -2.06 12.83
N PHE A 166 25.38 -1.00 13.15
CA PHE A 166 25.04 0.37 12.77
C PHE A 166 26.13 1.03 11.96
N ILE A 167 25.72 1.95 11.08
CA ILE A 167 26.63 2.67 10.19
C ILE A 167 27.25 3.82 10.96
N GLU A 168 28.51 3.65 11.34
CA GLU A 168 29.34 4.68 11.96
C GLU A 168 30.10 5.47 10.90
N VAL A 169 30.08 6.80 10.98
CA VAL A 169 30.75 7.69 10.02
C VAL A 169 31.43 8.86 10.72
N ASN A 170 32.38 9.47 10.03
CA ASN A 170 33.01 10.71 10.51
C ASN A 170 32.04 11.89 10.39
N ALA A 171 32.12 12.84 11.31
CA ALA A 171 31.24 14.03 11.34
C ALA A 171 31.37 14.94 10.12
N ASP A 172 32.52 14.92 9.46
CA ASP A 172 32.87 15.73 8.28
C ASP A 172 32.65 14.99 6.96
N LEU A 173 31.96 13.84 6.99
CA LEU A 173 31.63 13.07 5.80
C LEU A 173 30.83 13.91 4.80
N ASP A 174 31.27 13.94 3.55
CA ASP A 174 30.50 14.55 2.46
C ASP A 174 29.28 13.67 2.11
N ILE A 175 28.09 14.22 2.41
CA ILE A 175 26.79 13.61 2.19
C ILE A 175 25.94 14.39 1.17
N SER A 176 26.56 15.25 0.37
CA SER A 176 25.87 16.15 -0.59
C SER A 176 25.09 15.39 -1.64
N ASP A 177 25.55 14.20 -2.06
CA ASP A 177 24.91 13.35 -3.07
C ASP A 177 23.75 12.51 -2.51
N VAL A 178 23.63 12.40 -1.17
CA VAL A 178 22.66 11.50 -0.54
C VAL A 178 21.23 12.04 -0.67
N VAL A 179 20.33 11.22 -1.18
CA VAL A 179 18.89 11.53 -1.25
C VAL A 179 18.29 11.48 0.15
N ARG A 180 17.64 12.60 0.54
CA ARG A 180 17.07 12.76 1.88
C ARG A 180 15.56 12.89 1.79
N PRO A 181 14.80 11.94 2.36
CA PRO A 181 13.33 12.02 2.38
C PRO A 181 12.81 13.01 3.43
N ARG A 182 13.64 13.37 4.43
CA ARG A 182 13.27 14.27 5.53
C ARG A 182 14.22 15.46 5.64
N SER A 183 13.80 16.46 6.40
CA SER A 183 14.62 17.66 6.68
C SER A 183 15.51 17.53 7.93
N THR A 184 15.37 16.43 8.69
CA THR A 184 16.17 16.13 9.88
C THR A 184 17.65 15.88 9.52
N PRO A 185 18.60 16.12 10.43
CA PRO A 185 20.00 15.76 10.19
C PRO A 185 20.17 14.29 9.85
N LEU A 186 20.97 13.97 8.82
CA LEU A 186 21.25 12.59 8.42
C LEU A 186 22.19 11.88 9.38
N LEU A 187 23.11 12.62 9.99
CA LEU A 187 24.09 12.11 10.95
C LEU A 187 23.71 12.55 12.36
N VAL A 188 23.57 11.60 13.25
CA VAL A 188 23.20 11.82 14.65
C VAL A 188 24.40 11.52 15.54
N LYS A 189 24.77 12.47 16.40
CA LYS A 189 25.81 12.28 17.40
C LYS A 189 25.25 11.48 18.57
N VAL A 190 25.96 10.43 18.95
CA VAL A 190 25.60 9.50 20.04
C VAL A 190 26.79 9.29 20.96
N ASP A 191 26.55 9.36 22.26
CA ASP A 191 27.55 9.02 23.26
C ASP A 191 27.57 7.50 23.44
N THR A 192 28.78 6.91 23.32
CA THR A 192 29.01 5.47 23.51
C THR A 192 30.08 5.22 24.54
N ALA A 193 30.20 3.98 25.01
CA ALA A 193 31.28 3.57 25.93
C ALA A 193 32.68 3.84 25.37
N ASN A 194 32.82 3.90 24.04
CA ASN A 194 34.07 4.15 23.33
C ASN A 194 34.21 5.61 22.84
N GLY A 195 33.46 6.55 23.42
CA GLY A 195 33.45 7.96 23.04
C GLY A 195 32.26 8.34 22.16
N ALA A 196 32.20 9.60 21.76
CA ALA A 196 31.12 10.10 20.91
C ALA A 196 31.31 9.62 19.45
N LYS A 197 30.25 9.09 18.88
CA LYS A 197 30.20 8.59 17.51
C LYS A 197 29.12 9.30 16.73
N HIS A 198 29.19 9.29 15.39
CA HIS A 198 28.13 9.74 14.50
C HIS A 198 27.56 8.53 13.76
N VAL A 199 26.25 8.36 13.83
CA VAL A 199 25.51 7.27 13.20
C VAL A 199 24.56 7.80 12.14
N TRP A 200 24.28 6.97 11.16
CA TRP A 200 23.39 7.30 10.05
C TRP A 200 21.91 7.16 10.47
N ALA A 201 21.08 8.17 10.16
CA ALA A 201 19.66 8.22 10.45
C ALA A 201 18.90 8.88 9.30
N THR A 202 18.43 8.09 8.36
CA THR A 202 17.79 8.58 7.12
C THR A 202 16.52 9.37 7.40
N PHE A 203 15.70 8.95 8.39
CA PHE A 203 14.36 9.50 8.62
C PHE A 203 14.28 10.45 9.81
N SER A 204 14.73 10.01 10.98
CA SER A 204 14.71 10.82 12.19
C SER A 204 15.83 10.41 13.15
N PRO A 205 16.17 11.25 14.14
CA PRO A 205 17.19 10.90 15.14
C PRO A 205 16.85 9.66 15.98
N ASP A 206 15.60 9.24 16.02
CA ASP A 206 15.15 8.02 16.72
C ASP A 206 15.12 6.78 15.81
N GLN A 207 15.25 6.95 14.51
CA GLN A 207 15.24 5.87 13.50
C GLN A 207 16.66 5.68 12.97
N ILE A 208 17.45 4.80 13.65
CA ILE A 208 18.86 4.60 13.34
C ILE A 208 19.01 3.52 12.26
N ASP A 209 19.66 3.85 11.18
CA ASP A 209 19.82 2.96 10.03
C ASP A 209 20.78 1.81 10.37
N VAL A 210 20.38 0.58 10.01
CA VAL A 210 21.18 -0.62 10.21
C VAL A 210 22.14 -0.86 9.04
N ASP A 211 23.29 -1.47 9.34
CA ASP A 211 24.34 -1.72 8.34
C ASP A 211 24.21 -3.10 7.69
N PHE A 212 23.51 -3.16 6.56
CA PHE A 212 23.43 -4.40 5.77
C PHE A 212 24.76 -4.83 5.12
N SER A 213 25.81 -4.03 5.19
CA SER A 213 27.16 -4.49 4.78
C SER A 213 27.72 -5.53 5.76
N ASN A 214 27.19 -5.57 6.99
CA ASN A 214 27.42 -6.64 7.95
C ASN A 214 26.46 -7.82 7.65
N PRO A 215 26.97 -9.01 7.27
CA PRO A 215 26.13 -10.17 6.94
C PRO A 215 25.31 -10.70 8.12
N ASP A 216 25.71 -10.45 9.38
CA ASP A 216 24.93 -10.87 10.54
C ASP A 216 23.63 -10.05 10.67
N VAL A 217 23.60 -8.78 10.23
CA VAL A 217 22.36 -7.98 10.13
C VAL A 217 21.38 -8.63 9.12
N LEU A 218 21.86 -9.08 7.97
CA LEU A 218 21.03 -9.79 7.01
C LEU A 218 20.42 -11.05 7.64
N LEU A 219 21.21 -11.85 8.37
CA LEU A 219 20.72 -13.06 9.04
C LEU A 219 19.67 -12.75 10.11
N GLU A 220 19.83 -11.66 10.88
CA GLU A 220 18.81 -11.25 11.85
C GLU A 220 17.48 -10.90 11.16
N PHE A 221 17.49 -10.15 10.07
CA PHE A 221 16.27 -9.84 9.33
C PHE A 221 15.64 -11.08 8.68
N ILE A 222 16.44 -12.06 8.25
CA ILE A 222 15.90 -13.36 7.78
C ILE A 222 15.22 -14.11 8.93
N LYS A 223 15.79 -14.14 10.14
CA LYS A 223 15.14 -14.74 11.33
C LYS A 223 13.77 -14.06 11.62
N ILE A 224 13.72 -12.74 11.53
CA ILE A 224 12.47 -11.99 11.71
C ILE A 224 11.45 -12.37 10.65
N ILE A 225 11.84 -12.44 9.37
CA ILE A 225 10.98 -12.91 8.27
C ILE A 225 10.41 -14.29 8.56
N LEU A 226 11.25 -15.25 8.96
CA LEU A 226 10.84 -16.62 9.28
C LEU A 226 9.85 -16.65 10.45
N PHE A 227 10.09 -15.85 11.47
CA PHE A 227 9.19 -15.73 12.61
C PHE A 227 7.81 -15.15 12.19
N TYR A 228 7.78 -14.14 11.31
CA TYR A 228 6.52 -13.58 10.81
C TYR A 228 5.73 -14.60 9.99
N VAL A 229 6.43 -15.36 9.14
CA VAL A 229 5.81 -16.44 8.36
C VAL A 229 5.19 -17.51 9.28
N GLN A 230 5.92 -17.95 10.30
CA GLN A 230 5.40 -18.90 11.31
C GLN A 230 4.23 -18.34 12.10
N SER A 231 4.19 -17.01 12.30
CA SER A 231 3.11 -16.31 13.00
C SER A 231 1.89 -16.03 12.12
N GLY A 232 1.87 -16.50 10.85
CA GLY A 232 0.73 -16.42 9.96
C GLY A 232 0.78 -15.30 8.93
N ALA A 233 1.91 -14.60 8.77
CA ALA A 233 2.06 -13.58 7.72
C ALA A 233 1.97 -14.21 6.33
N ARG A 234 1.09 -13.65 5.50
CA ARG A 234 0.90 -14.00 4.09
C ARG A 234 1.57 -12.99 3.17
N TYR A 235 1.66 -11.75 3.60
CA TYR A 235 2.28 -10.65 2.90
C TYR A 235 3.32 -10.01 3.82
N ILE A 236 4.53 -9.73 3.29
CA ILE A 236 5.58 -9.01 3.99
C ILE A 236 5.86 -7.72 3.23
N ARG A 237 5.59 -6.59 3.87
CA ARG A 237 5.83 -5.26 3.33
C ARG A 237 7.19 -4.78 3.79
N LEU A 238 8.10 -4.57 2.84
CA LEU A 238 9.40 -3.97 3.10
C LEU A 238 9.27 -2.45 3.14
N ASP A 239 9.22 -1.90 4.34
CA ASP A 239 9.13 -0.46 4.56
C ASP A 239 10.43 0.24 4.18
N ALA A 240 10.30 1.36 3.45
CA ALA A 240 11.41 2.25 3.07
C ALA A 240 12.61 1.53 2.43
N VAL A 241 12.39 0.39 1.80
CA VAL A 241 13.44 -0.53 1.32
C VAL A 241 14.41 0.11 0.32
N GLY A 242 14.00 1.16 -0.39
CA GLY A 242 14.86 1.87 -1.33
C GLY A 242 16.15 2.39 -0.72
N PHE A 243 16.14 2.68 0.57
CA PHE A 243 17.28 3.24 1.33
C PHE A 243 18.16 2.18 2.00
N LEU A 244 17.91 0.90 1.80
CA LEU A 244 18.51 -0.20 2.56
C LEU A 244 20.06 -0.19 2.57
N TRP A 245 20.68 0.00 1.40
CA TRP A 245 22.14 -0.02 1.27
C TRP A 245 22.72 1.38 1.22
N LYS A 246 23.82 1.62 1.98
CA LYS A 246 24.54 2.89 2.00
C LYS A 246 25.93 2.73 1.41
N LYS A 247 26.26 3.65 0.50
CA LYS A 247 27.60 3.74 -0.11
C LYS A 247 27.93 5.21 -0.33
N VAL A 248 28.90 5.71 0.41
CA VAL A 248 29.35 7.09 0.31
C VAL A 248 29.75 7.43 -1.13
N GLY A 249 29.43 8.65 -1.58
CA GLY A 249 29.63 9.10 -2.97
C GLY A 249 28.56 8.56 -3.93
N THR A 250 27.44 8.07 -3.40
CA THR A 250 26.26 7.68 -4.18
C THR A 250 24.99 8.31 -3.60
N PRO A 251 23.86 8.28 -4.31
CA PRO A 251 22.57 8.76 -3.78
C PRO A 251 22.05 7.97 -2.56
N CYS A 252 22.65 6.82 -2.20
CA CYS A 252 22.24 5.90 -1.13
C CYS A 252 20.75 5.50 -1.22
N ILE A 253 20.24 5.38 -2.44
CA ILE A 253 18.90 4.90 -2.75
C ILE A 253 18.95 4.06 -4.03
N HIS A 254 18.16 3.00 -4.11
CA HIS A 254 18.04 2.10 -5.28
C HIS A 254 19.37 1.47 -5.72
N LEU A 255 20.28 1.21 -4.78
CA LEU A 255 21.56 0.60 -5.10
C LEU A 255 21.41 -0.87 -5.49
N GLN A 256 22.36 -1.40 -6.25
CA GLN A 256 22.30 -2.78 -6.76
C GLN A 256 22.27 -3.82 -5.62
N GLU A 257 22.93 -3.52 -4.52
CA GLU A 257 22.94 -4.35 -3.33
C GLU A 257 21.55 -4.41 -2.69
N THR A 258 20.80 -3.29 -2.64
CA THR A 258 19.40 -3.26 -2.21
C THR A 258 18.53 -4.22 -3.05
N HIS A 259 18.61 -4.11 -4.37
CA HIS A 259 17.89 -5.02 -5.27
C HIS A 259 18.30 -6.48 -5.11
N ALA A 260 19.58 -6.76 -4.86
CA ALA A 260 20.07 -8.12 -4.63
C ALA A 260 19.53 -8.72 -3.32
N ILE A 261 19.41 -7.92 -2.25
CA ILE A 261 18.82 -8.34 -0.97
C ILE A 261 17.32 -8.64 -1.14
N ILE A 262 16.57 -7.81 -1.86
CA ILE A 262 15.15 -8.06 -2.13
C ILE A 262 14.98 -9.38 -2.92
N ARG A 263 15.82 -9.64 -3.90
CA ARG A 263 15.84 -10.94 -4.65
C ARG A 263 16.13 -12.10 -3.71
N LEU A 264 17.07 -11.93 -2.78
CA LEU A 264 17.39 -12.97 -1.81
C LEU A 264 16.20 -13.26 -0.89
N PHE A 265 15.54 -12.24 -0.36
CA PHE A 265 14.33 -12.43 0.45
C PHE A 265 13.24 -13.15 -0.35
N ARG A 266 13.04 -12.79 -1.62
CA ARG A 266 12.07 -13.47 -2.47
C ARG A 266 12.41 -14.94 -2.70
N GLU A 267 13.67 -15.27 -3.02
CA GLU A 267 14.13 -16.66 -3.22
C GLU A 267 13.92 -17.49 -1.94
N ILE A 268 14.23 -16.92 -0.77
CA ILE A 268 14.02 -17.57 0.54
C ILE A 268 12.53 -17.83 0.78
N LEU A 269 11.69 -16.81 0.63
CA LEU A 269 10.24 -16.94 0.84
C LEU A 269 9.62 -17.96 -0.12
N GLN A 270 10.03 -17.95 -1.39
CA GLN A 270 9.52 -18.87 -2.39
C GLN A 270 9.93 -20.33 -2.09
N MET A 271 11.08 -20.52 -1.46
CA MET A 271 11.54 -21.86 -1.04
C MET A 271 10.78 -22.37 0.18
N ILE A 272 10.41 -21.48 1.13
CA ILE A 272 9.70 -21.81 2.36
C ILE A 272 8.21 -22.04 2.09
N ASP A 273 7.55 -21.04 1.51
CA ASP A 273 6.16 -21.09 1.09
C ASP A 273 5.94 -20.19 -0.13
N PRO A 274 5.77 -20.78 -1.33
CA PRO A 274 5.55 -20.02 -2.56
C PRO A 274 4.28 -19.17 -2.53
N ALA A 275 3.41 -19.42 -1.58
CA ALA A 275 2.19 -18.65 -1.41
C ALA A 275 2.43 -17.27 -0.77
N ILE A 276 3.56 -17.02 -0.11
CA ILE A 276 3.87 -15.73 0.53
C ILE A 276 4.27 -14.71 -0.54
N ALA A 277 3.77 -13.47 -0.39
CA ALA A 277 4.12 -12.38 -1.28
C ALA A 277 4.94 -11.29 -0.56
N LEU A 278 5.99 -10.83 -1.26
CA LEU A 278 6.85 -9.73 -0.84
C LEU A 278 6.38 -8.44 -1.51
N ILE A 279 6.25 -7.36 -0.74
CA ILE A 279 5.78 -6.07 -1.21
C ILE A 279 6.84 -5.02 -0.89
N THR A 280 7.18 -4.16 -1.85
CA THR A 280 8.08 -3.03 -1.61
C THR A 280 7.31 -1.73 -1.50
N GLU A 281 7.64 -0.96 -0.46
CA GLU A 281 7.18 0.40 -0.28
C GLU A 281 8.30 1.37 -0.68
N THR A 282 8.04 2.11 -1.77
CA THR A 282 8.97 3.09 -2.33
C THR A 282 8.19 4.27 -2.90
N ASN A 283 8.12 5.37 -2.13
CA ASN A 283 7.42 6.60 -2.54
C ASN A 283 8.32 7.47 -3.45
N VAL A 284 8.50 7.01 -4.70
CA VAL A 284 9.41 7.57 -5.70
C VAL A 284 8.70 7.68 -7.06
N PRO A 285 9.28 8.39 -8.05
CA PRO A 285 8.75 8.42 -9.39
C PRO A 285 8.51 7.03 -9.97
N ASN A 286 7.48 6.89 -10.81
CA ASN A 286 7.00 5.60 -11.31
C ASN A 286 8.10 4.71 -11.92
N ARG A 287 9.01 5.29 -12.70
CA ARG A 287 10.12 4.55 -13.33
C ARG A 287 11.04 3.87 -12.30
N GLU A 288 11.34 4.55 -11.19
CA GLU A 288 12.16 4.03 -10.10
C GLU A 288 11.38 2.93 -9.35
N ASN A 289 10.10 3.17 -9.09
CA ASN A 289 9.22 2.21 -8.41
C ASN A 289 9.06 0.90 -9.22
N LEU A 290 8.86 0.98 -10.53
CA LEU A 290 8.74 -0.18 -11.43
C LEU A 290 9.98 -1.07 -11.43
N SER A 291 11.18 -0.53 -11.12
CA SER A 291 12.42 -1.31 -11.06
C SER A 291 12.36 -2.43 -10.01
N TYR A 292 11.51 -2.30 -8.98
CA TYR A 292 11.35 -3.30 -7.92
C TYR A 292 10.56 -4.55 -8.32
N PHE A 293 9.97 -4.60 -9.49
CA PHE A 293 9.56 -5.88 -10.08
C PHE A 293 10.77 -6.71 -10.55
N GLY A 294 11.92 -6.05 -10.83
CA GLY A 294 13.07 -6.68 -11.46
C GLY A 294 12.68 -7.37 -12.77
N ASN A 295 13.22 -8.56 -12.98
CA ASN A 295 12.81 -9.48 -14.04
C ASN A 295 11.84 -10.54 -13.47
N ARG A 296 10.81 -10.13 -12.73
CA ARG A 296 9.87 -11.00 -11.98
C ARG A 296 10.55 -11.75 -10.83
N ASN A 297 11.63 -11.23 -10.30
CA ASN A 297 12.47 -11.88 -9.28
C ASN A 297 12.79 -10.99 -8.07
N GLU A 298 12.09 -9.85 -7.92
CA GLU A 298 12.17 -8.97 -6.75
C GLU A 298 10.83 -8.96 -6.02
N ALA A 299 10.19 -7.79 -5.86
CA ALA A 299 8.88 -7.74 -5.23
C ALA A 299 7.81 -8.48 -6.05
N HIS A 300 6.86 -9.09 -5.36
CA HIS A 300 5.64 -9.61 -5.97
C HIS A 300 4.63 -8.48 -6.19
N MET A 301 4.62 -7.50 -5.29
CA MET A 301 3.77 -6.32 -5.41
C MET A 301 4.57 -5.05 -5.17
N ILE A 302 4.19 -3.98 -5.88
CA ILE A 302 4.69 -2.63 -5.66
C ILE A 302 3.49 -1.68 -5.44
N TYR A 303 3.67 -0.70 -4.57
CA TYR A 303 2.66 0.33 -4.31
C TYR A 303 2.46 1.24 -5.52
N ASN A 304 1.21 1.54 -5.87
CA ASN A 304 0.87 2.47 -6.95
C ASN A 304 0.76 3.91 -6.43
N PHE A 305 1.90 4.50 -6.06
CA PHE A 305 1.97 5.83 -5.45
C PHE A 305 1.55 6.99 -6.35
N SER A 306 1.53 6.81 -7.67
CA SER A 306 1.09 7.87 -8.59
C SER A 306 -0.44 8.04 -8.58
N LEU A 307 -1.19 6.98 -8.25
CA LEU A 307 -2.65 7.00 -8.30
C LEU A 307 -3.29 8.02 -7.34
N PRO A 308 -2.93 8.09 -6.03
CA PRO A 308 -3.60 9.00 -5.09
C PRO A 308 -3.59 10.47 -5.51
N PRO A 309 -2.45 11.11 -5.81
CA PRO A 309 -2.44 12.52 -6.18
C PRO A 309 -3.09 12.79 -7.54
N LEU A 310 -2.95 11.88 -8.52
CA LEU A 310 -3.55 12.05 -9.84
C LEU A 310 -5.06 11.90 -9.83
N LEU A 311 -5.58 10.92 -9.09
CA LEU A 311 -7.02 10.72 -8.97
C LEU A 311 -7.67 11.85 -8.20
N LEU A 312 -7.03 12.31 -7.11
CA LEU A 312 -7.50 13.48 -6.38
C LEU A 312 -7.57 14.71 -7.29
N ASN A 313 -6.51 15.03 -8.03
CA ASN A 313 -6.50 16.15 -8.97
C ASN A 313 -7.59 16.00 -10.03
N ALA A 314 -7.76 14.82 -10.61
CA ALA A 314 -8.76 14.57 -11.66
C ALA A 314 -10.19 14.85 -11.17
N LEU A 315 -10.54 14.42 -9.95
CA LEU A 315 -11.85 14.65 -9.35
C LEU A 315 -12.08 16.11 -8.92
N LEU A 316 -11.03 16.81 -8.51
CA LEU A 316 -11.09 18.24 -8.16
C LEU A 316 -11.24 19.13 -9.40
N GLN A 317 -10.67 18.72 -10.53
CA GLN A 317 -10.70 19.45 -11.80
C GLN A 317 -11.88 19.01 -12.71
N GLY A 318 -12.46 17.83 -12.47
CA GLY A 318 -13.47 17.23 -13.34
C GLY A 318 -12.89 16.79 -14.69
N ARG A 319 -11.61 16.37 -14.77
CA ARG A 319 -10.89 16.05 -16.01
C ARG A 319 -10.07 14.77 -15.88
N SER A 320 -10.06 13.96 -16.93
CA SER A 320 -9.42 12.64 -16.98
C SER A 320 -8.05 12.63 -17.66
N GLU A 321 -7.56 13.74 -18.21
CA GLU A 321 -6.39 13.80 -19.09
C GLU A 321 -5.14 13.20 -18.46
N HIS A 322 -4.77 13.65 -17.24
CA HIS A 322 -3.57 13.17 -16.56
C HIS A 322 -3.70 11.72 -16.12
N LEU A 323 -4.89 11.28 -15.70
CA LEU A 323 -5.14 9.86 -15.40
C LEU A 323 -4.98 8.98 -16.64
N LYS A 324 -5.52 9.40 -17.80
CA LYS A 324 -5.36 8.69 -19.08
C LYS A 324 -3.89 8.62 -19.49
N THR A 325 -3.18 9.74 -19.45
CA THR A 325 -1.75 9.81 -19.80
C THR A 325 -0.92 8.91 -18.90
N TRP A 326 -1.14 8.97 -17.60
CA TRP A 326 -0.49 8.10 -16.63
C TRP A 326 -0.80 6.62 -16.90
N MET A 327 -2.07 6.26 -17.07
CA MET A 327 -2.48 4.87 -17.29
C MET A 327 -1.87 4.29 -18.58
N MET A 328 -1.76 5.09 -19.66
CA MET A 328 -1.07 4.69 -20.89
C MET A 328 0.44 4.50 -20.70
N SER A 329 1.04 5.18 -19.73
CA SER A 329 2.48 5.04 -19.44
C SER A 329 2.81 3.86 -18.54
N MET A 330 1.76 3.24 -17.92
CA MET A 330 1.94 2.09 -17.03
C MET A 330 2.07 0.80 -17.84
N PRO A 331 3.18 0.06 -17.71
CA PRO A 331 3.25 -1.28 -18.28
C PRO A 331 2.30 -2.23 -17.54
N PRO A 332 1.74 -3.25 -18.19
CA PRO A 332 1.06 -4.33 -17.47
C PRO A 332 2.00 -4.95 -16.42
N ALA A 333 1.47 -5.30 -15.25
CA ALA A 333 2.25 -6.00 -14.24
C ALA A 333 2.75 -7.34 -14.81
N PRO A 334 4.02 -7.71 -14.59
CA PRO A 334 4.53 -9.00 -15.04
C PRO A 334 3.70 -10.15 -14.43
N ILE A 335 3.51 -11.25 -15.14
CA ILE A 335 2.80 -12.43 -14.63
C ILE A 335 3.41 -12.87 -13.30
N GLY A 336 2.59 -13.10 -12.27
CA GLY A 336 3.03 -13.38 -10.90
C GLY A 336 3.50 -12.16 -10.11
N CYS A 337 3.30 -10.95 -10.67
CA CYS A 337 3.45 -9.66 -9.99
C CYS A 337 2.13 -8.87 -10.10
N ALA A 338 1.92 -7.91 -9.20
CA ALA A 338 0.72 -7.07 -9.22
C ALA A 338 1.01 -5.65 -8.69
N TYR A 339 0.22 -4.69 -9.14
CA TYR A 339 0.17 -3.38 -8.51
C TYR A 339 -0.66 -3.46 -7.21
N PHE A 340 -0.22 -2.77 -6.18
CA PHE A 340 -0.97 -2.56 -4.95
C PHE A 340 -1.64 -1.19 -5.03
N ASN A 341 -2.94 -1.18 -5.36
CA ASN A 341 -3.70 0.04 -5.60
C ASN A 341 -4.30 0.56 -4.31
N PHE A 342 -4.03 1.81 -3.99
CA PHE A 342 -4.59 2.52 -2.85
C PHE A 342 -4.74 4.00 -3.19
N ILE A 343 -5.60 4.72 -2.51
CA ILE A 343 -5.77 6.17 -2.64
C ILE A 343 -5.72 6.90 -1.29
N ALA A 344 -5.65 6.16 -0.21
CA ALA A 344 -5.38 6.63 1.14
C ALA A 344 -4.68 5.55 1.94
N SER A 345 -3.84 5.95 2.89
CA SER A 345 -3.18 5.09 3.88
C SER A 345 -2.96 5.88 5.17
N HIS A 346 -2.18 5.33 6.09
CA HIS A 346 -1.70 6.01 7.29
C HIS A 346 -0.73 7.18 7.01
N ASP A 347 -0.13 7.21 5.83
CA ASP A 347 0.67 8.32 5.33
C ASP A 347 -0.21 9.39 4.72
N GLY A 348 0.35 10.57 4.47
CA GLY A 348 -0.29 11.54 3.63
C GLY A 348 -0.17 11.18 2.13
N ILE A 349 -0.83 11.96 1.29
CA ILE A 349 -0.78 11.80 -0.15
C ILE A 349 0.57 12.31 -0.65
N GLY A 350 1.43 11.41 -1.11
CA GLY A 350 2.76 11.72 -1.64
C GLY A 350 2.68 12.51 -2.93
N LEU A 351 3.47 13.57 -3.04
CA LEU A 351 3.48 14.46 -4.21
C LEU A 351 4.58 14.12 -5.22
N ARG A 352 5.65 13.48 -4.76
CA ARG A 352 6.79 13.11 -5.61
C ARG A 352 6.41 12.20 -6.79
N PRO A 353 5.51 11.21 -6.64
CA PRO A 353 5.09 10.36 -7.75
C PRO A 353 4.27 11.07 -8.83
N ALA A 354 3.77 12.28 -8.56
CA ALA A 354 3.06 13.13 -9.53
C ALA A 354 3.96 14.18 -10.20
N GLU A 355 5.25 14.26 -9.82
CA GLU A 355 6.21 15.20 -10.41
C GLU A 355 6.34 14.96 -11.93
N GLY A 356 6.13 16.02 -12.72
CA GLY A 356 6.16 15.96 -14.18
C GLY A 356 4.88 15.40 -14.84
N LEU A 357 3.87 15.01 -14.06
CA LEU A 357 2.57 14.56 -14.55
C LEU A 357 1.48 15.64 -14.41
N LEU A 358 1.58 16.52 -13.42
CA LEU A 358 0.72 17.69 -13.25
C LEU A 358 1.47 18.94 -13.68
N ASP A 359 0.77 19.88 -14.28
CA ASP A 359 1.34 21.20 -14.54
C ASP A 359 1.46 22.03 -13.25
N ARG A 360 2.16 23.17 -13.34
CA ARG A 360 2.44 24.01 -12.16
C ARG A 360 1.19 24.63 -11.56
N ASP A 361 0.25 25.03 -12.39
CA ASP A 361 -0.96 25.72 -11.95
C ASP A 361 -1.93 24.72 -11.29
N GLU A 362 -2.10 23.53 -11.88
CA GLU A 362 -2.87 22.45 -11.30
C GLU A 362 -2.27 21.97 -9.97
N TYR A 363 -0.95 21.81 -9.91
CA TYR A 363 -0.25 21.45 -8.68
C TYR A 363 -0.49 22.49 -7.57
N THR A 364 -0.42 23.78 -7.91
CA THR A 364 -0.69 24.88 -6.97
C THR A 364 -2.15 24.87 -6.52
N ALA A 365 -3.09 24.74 -7.46
CA ALA A 365 -4.52 24.68 -7.16
C ALA A 365 -4.87 23.47 -6.27
N LEU A 366 -4.25 22.31 -6.50
CA LEU A 366 -4.40 21.14 -5.64
C LEU A 366 -3.99 21.45 -4.20
N LEU A 367 -2.79 22.01 -3.99
CA LEU A 367 -2.30 22.32 -2.65
C LEU A 367 -3.15 23.36 -1.92
N GLU A 368 -3.58 24.40 -2.63
CA GLU A 368 -4.45 25.44 -2.07
C GLU A 368 -5.82 24.89 -1.68
N THR A 369 -6.38 24.02 -2.53
CA THR A 369 -7.68 23.39 -2.27
C THR A 369 -7.58 22.49 -1.03
N MET A 370 -6.52 21.68 -0.91
CA MET A 370 -6.33 20.81 0.25
C MET A 370 -6.19 21.62 1.55
N LYS A 371 -5.48 22.76 1.52
CA LYS A 371 -5.40 23.66 2.68
C LYS A 371 -6.78 24.26 3.04
N LYS A 372 -7.57 24.66 2.04
CA LYS A 372 -8.94 25.17 2.27
C LYS A 372 -9.84 24.09 2.89
N PHE A 373 -9.59 22.82 2.56
CA PHE A 373 -10.34 21.69 3.10
C PHE A 373 -9.83 21.19 4.46
N GLY A 374 -8.92 21.93 5.08
CA GLY A 374 -8.40 21.66 6.42
C GLY A 374 -7.17 20.75 6.43
N GLY A 375 -6.60 20.42 5.29
CA GLY A 375 -5.38 19.64 5.20
C GLY A 375 -4.11 20.45 5.50
N GLU A 376 -3.05 19.75 5.84
CA GLU A 376 -1.73 20.30 6.09
C GLU A 376 -0.71 19.80 5.06
N ILE A 377 0.27 20.65 4.72
CA ILE A 377 1.33 20.31 3.77
C ILE A 377 2.64 20.07 4.52
N SER A 378 3.22 18.89 4.34
CA SER A 378 4.60 18.62 4.76
C SER A 378 5.57 19.06 3.70
N MET A 379 6.68 19.70 4.13
CA MET A 379 7.72 20.25 3.26
C MET A 379 8.98 19.38 3.34
N ARG A 380 9.75 19.31 2.25
CA ARG A 380 11.10 18.75 2.24
C ARG A 380 12.14 19.81 1.93
N LYS A 381 13.32 19.66 2.52
CA LYS A 381 14.49 20.51 2.21
C LYS A 381 15.32 19.85 1.10
N HIS A 382 15.82 20.70 0.23
CA HIS A 382 16.85 20.30 -0.74
C HIS A 382 18.16 20.99 -0.34
N SER A 383 19.28 20.31 -0.47
CA SER A 383 20.60 20.91 -0.24
C SER A 383 20.77 22.12 -1.17
N GLY A 384 20.86 23.34 -0.59
CA GLY A 384 21.05 24.58 -1.34
C GLY A 384 19.87 25.10 -2.17
N LYS A 385 18.64 24.51 -2.03
CA LYS A 385 17.43 24.97 -2.74
C LYS A 385 16.31 25.32 -1.76
N ALA A 386 15.29 26.04 -2.25
CA ALA A 386 14.08 26.33 -1.50
C ALA A 386 13.34 25.03 -1.11
N GLU A 387 12.64 25.06 0.01
CA GLU A 387 11.76 23.97 0.43
C GLU A 387 10.68 23.71 -0.62
N SER A 388 10.33 22.43 -0.83
CA SER A 388 9.25 22.02 -1.73
C SER A 388 8.20 21.18 -1.00
N PRO A 389 6.92 21.25 -1.40
CA PRO A 389 5.89 20.37 -0.89
C PRO A 389 6.26 18.92 -1.14
N TYR A 390 6.04 18.08 -0.13
CA TYR A 390 6.38 16.66 -0.17
C TYR A 390 5.14 15.77 -0.04
N GLU A 391 4.20 16.15 0.84
CA GLU A 391 3.06 15.32 1.21
C GLU A 391 1.87 16.18 1.64
N ILE A 392 0.67 15.80 1.23
CA ILE A 392 -0.59 16.37 1.69
C ILE A 392 -1.14 15.50 2.82
N ASN A 393 -1.30 16.05 4.01
CA ASN A 393 -1.87 15.38 5.17
C ASN A 393 -3.33 15.81 5.33
N ILE A 394 -4.25 14.91 5.01
CA ILE A 394 -5.69 15.13 5.04
C ILE A 394 -6.40 13.75 5.01
N SER A 395 -7.57 13.63 5.64
CA SER A 395 -8.40 12.45 5.40
C SER A 395 -8.91 12.47 3.96
N LEU A 396 -8.98 11.33 3.29
CA LEU A 396 -9.47 11.28 1.91
C LEU A 396 -10.93 11.74 1.80
N PHE A 397 -11.74 11.50 2.83
CA PHE A 397 -13.12 11.92 2.84
C PHE A 397 -13.23 13.45 2.81
N ASP A 398 -12.44 14.16 3.61
CA ASP A 398 -12.40 15.63 3.58
C ASP A 398 -11.67 16.18 2.36
N ALA A 399 -10.67 15.48 1.83
CA ALA A 399 -10.01 15.88 0.58
C ALA A 399 -10.99 15.95 -0.60
N LEU A 400 -12.07 15.18 -0.54
CA LEU A 400 -13.11 15.10 -1.59
C LEU A 400 -14.42 15.81 -1.22
N LYS A 401 -14.43 16.72 -0.23
CA LYS A 401 -15.65 17.44 0.16
C LYS A 401 -16.09 18.55 -0.81
N GLY A 402 -15.32 18.76 -1.85
CA GLY A 402 -15.62 19.77 -2.89
C GLY A 402 -14.67 19.64 -4.07
N THR A 403 -14.59 20.71 -4.86
CA THR A 403 -13.71 20.85 -6.01
C THR A 403 -12.81 22.08 -5.85
N VAL A 404 -12.00 22.41 -6.86
CA VAL A 404 -11.24 23.67 -6.89
C VAL A 404 -12.15 24.92 -6.77
N LYS A 405 -13.46 24.77 -7.03
CA LYS A 405 -14.48 25.83 -6.86
C LYS A 405 -14.90 26.01 -5.39
N GLY A 406 -14.63 25.03 -4.53
CA GLY A 406 -15.01 25.00 -3.11
C GLY A 406 -15.83 23.76 -2.74
N GLU A 407 -16.39 23.79 -1.52
CA GLU A 407 -17.23 22.71 -0.98
C GLU A 407 -18.58 22.66 -1.70
N ASP A 408 -19.14 21.46 -1.83
CA ASP A 408 -20.42 21.20 -2.48
C ASP A 408 -21.15 20.01 -1.83
N SER A 409 -22.32 19.65 -2.36
CA SER A 409 -23.14 18.55 -1.83
C SER A 409 -22.76 17.16 -2.37
N TRP A 410 -21.73 17.04 -3.22
CA TRP A 410 -21.37 15.81 -3.90
C TRP A 410 -20.24 15.01 -3.20
N GLN A 411 -19.97 15.27 -1.94
CA GLN A 411 -18.86 14.64 -1.21
C GLN A 411 -18.92 13.12 -1.24
N ILE A 412 -20.06 12.53 -0.89
CA ILE A 412 -20.22 11.06 -0.83
C ILE A 412 -20.09 10.45 -2.22
N GLN A 413 -20.76 11.01 -3.24
CA GLN A 413 -20.72 10.48 -4.59
C GLN A 413 -19.30 10.57 -5.17
N ARG A 414 -18.62 11.70 -5.00
CA ARG A 414 -17.22 11.90 -5.41
C ARG A 414 -16.29 10.94 -4.72
N PHE A 415 -16.50 10.71 -3.43
CA PHE A 415 -15.72 9.76 -2.63
C PHE A 415 -15.92 8.32 -3.11
N LEU A 416 -17.16 7.89 -3.33
CA LEU A 416 -17.48 6.57 -3.85
C LEU A 416 -16.93 6.38 -5.28
N CYS A 417 -17.01 7.39 -6.14
CA CYS A 417 -16.39 7.38 -7.47
C CYS A 417 -14.88 7.13 -7.39
N ALA A 418 -14.17 7.84 -6.49
CA ALA A 418 -12.73 7.64 -6.27
C ALA A 418 -12.40 6.20 -5.88
N GLN A 419 -13.13 5.63 -4.94
CA GLN A 419 -12.94 4.26 -4.48
C GLN A 419 -13.26 3.25 -5.58
N THR A 420 -14.33 3.50 -6.37
CA THR A 420 -14.72 2.64 -7.47
C THR A 420 -13.68 2.63 -8.59
N ILE A 421 -13.09 3.77 -8.93
CA ILE A 421 -11.96 3.85 -9.86
C ILE A 421 -10.80 3.00 -9.35
N MET A 422 -10.36 3.23 -8.12
CA MET A 422 -9.21 2.53 -7.51
C MET A 422 -9.38 1.02 -7.56
N MET A 423 -10.56 0.49 -7.18
CA MET A 423 -10.80 -0.95 -7.13
C MET A 423 -11.02 -1.59 -8.51
N SER A 424 -11.25 -0.81 -9.57
CA SER A 424 -11.47 -1.30 -10.93
C SER A 424 -10.17 -1.45 -11.72
N LEU A 425 -9.09 -0.78 -11.32
CA LEU A 425 -7.80 -0.80 -12.02
C LEU A 425 -7.11 -2.18 -11.93
N GLU A 426 -6.18 -2.42 -12.85
CA GLU A 426 -5.25 -3.55 -12.80
C GLU A 426 -4.49 -3.56 -11.47
N GLY A 427 -4.50 -4.69 -10.77
CA GLY A 427 -3.85 -4.85 -9.47
C GLY A 427 -4.80 -5.26 -8.35
N ILE A 428 -4.27 -5.23 -7.13
CA ILE A 428 -4.99 -5.60 -5.90
C ILE A 428 -5.40 -4.31 -5.18
N PRO A 429 -6.70 -4.07 -4.96
CA PRO A 429 -7.17 -2.90 -4.24
C PRO A 429 -6.95 -3.04 -2.73
N ALA A 430 -6.54 -1.94 -2.11
CA ALA A 430 -6.37 -1.81 -0.68
C ALA A 430 -7.10 -0.57 -0.15
N PHE A 431 -7.96 -0.79 0.81
CA PHE A 431 -8.75 0.26 1.45
C PHE A 431 -8.14 0.61 2.80
N TYR A 432 -7.96 1.90 3.05
CA TYR A 432 -7.64 2.36 4.38
C TYR A 432 -8.90 2.33 5.26
N ILE A 433 -8.77 1.90 6.52
CA ILE A 433 -9.94 1.78 7.42
C ILE A 433 -10.73 3.08 7.52
N HIS A 434 -10.05 4.23 7.57
CA HIS A 434 -10.70 5.53 7.63
C HIS A 434 -11.40 5.91 6.32
N SER A 435 -11.04 5.30 5.19
CA SER A 435 -11.80 5.41 3.95
C SER A 435 -13.09 4.58 4.01
N LEU A 436 -13.04 3.34 4.50
CA LEU A 436 -14.26 2.54 4.68
C LEU A 436 -15.25 3.19 5.64
N LEU A 437 -14.72 3.88 6.65
CA LEU A 437 -15.51 4.55 7.69
C LEU A 437 -15.84 6.02 7.35
N ALA A 438 -15.44 6.54 6.19
CA ALA A 438 -15.62 7.95 5.82
C ALA A 438 -15.24 8.92 6.96
N THR A 439 -14.07 8.70 7.55
CA THR A 439 -13.60 9.47 8.71
C THR A 439 -13.13 10.85 8.30
N HIS A 440 -13.57 11.88 9.03
CA HIS A 440 -13.12 13.27 8.85
C HIS A 440 -11.70 13.50 9.38
N ASN A 441 -11.13 14.68 9.08
CA ASN A 441 -9.89 15.19 9.63
C ASN A 441 -9.92 15.22 11.16
N ASP A 442 -8.90 14.65 11.81
CA ASP A 442 -8.74 14.70 13.27
C ASP A 442 -7.76 15.82 13.67
N HIS A 443 -8.24 17.04 13.67
CA HIS A 443 -7.45 18.19 14.08
C HIS A 443 -7.10 18.18 15.57
N GLU A 444 -7.94 17.55 16.40
CA GLU A 444 -7.68 17.43 17.83
C GLU A 444 -6.45 16.55 18.06
N LYS A 445 -6.35 15.41 17.38
CA LYS A 445 -5.20 14.51 17.46
C LYS A 445 -3.91 15.19 16.93
N VAL A 446 -4.02 16.00 15.87
CA VAL A 446 -2.87 16.81 15.39
C VAL A 446 -2.38 17.76 16.48
N ASN A 447 -3.30 18.47 17.14
CA ASN A 447 -2.96 19.42 18.21
C ASN A 447 -2.32 18.73 19.42
N GLN A 448 -2.77 17.51 19.75
CA GLN A 448 -2.24 16.71 20.87
C GLN A 448 -0.86 16.16 20.56
N THR A 449 -0.64 15.65 19.35
CA THR A 449 0.60 14.94 18.97
C THR A 449 1.66 15.86 18.36
N GLY A 450 1.25 16.97 17.77
CA GLY A 450 2.11 17.84 16.95
C GLY A 450 2.49 17.23 15.59
N HIS A 451 1.96 16.05 15.25
CA HIS A 451 2.26 15.34 14.01
C HIS A 451 1.17 15.54 12.97
N LYS A 452 1.53 16.07 11.78
CA LYS A 452 0.58 16.36 10.70
C LYS A 452 -0.18 15.12 10.21
N ARG A 453 0.47 13.96 10.17
CA ARG A 453 -0.14 12.69 9.74
C ARG A 453 -1.25 12.22 10.68
N SER A 454 -1.26 12.66 11.94
CA SER A 454 -2.32 12.34 12.91
C SER A 454 -3.71 12.77 12.44
N ILE A 455 -3.79 13.73 11.50
CA ILE A 455 -5.05 14.22 10.92
C ILE A 455 -5.88 13.10 10.28
N ASN A 456 -5.23 12.06 9.77
CA ASN A 456 -5.88 10.93 9.12
C ASN A 456 -5.68 9.60 9.86
N ARG A 457 -5.32 9.65 11.16
CA ARG A 457 -5.08 8.50 12.04
C ARG A 457 -6.02 8.52 13.24
N HIS A 458 -7.29 8.81 13.02
CA HIS A 458 -8.32 8.85 14.07
C HIS A 458 -8.42 7.49 14.79
N THR A 459 -8.78 7.51 16.07
CA THR A 459 -9.00 6.31 16.87
C THR A 459 -10.47 6.26 17.27
N TRP A 460 -11.22 5.31 16.73
CA TRP A 460 -12.65 5.17 16.96
C TRP A 460 -12.94 4.41 18.26
N ASP A 461 -13.79 4.99 19.11
CA ASP A 461 -14.50 4.23 20.12
C ASP A 461 -15.55 3.33 19.44
N TYR A 462 -15.47 2.02 19.67
CA TYR A 462 -16.32 1.03 18.98
C TYR A 462 -17.80 1.29 19.18
N GLU A 463 -18.22 1.62 20.40
CA GLU A 463 -19.62 1.81 20.74
C GLU A 463 -20.19 3.08 20.07
N LYS A 464 -19.39 4.12 19.94
CA LYS A 464 -19.78 5.33 19.20
C LYS A 464 -19.83 5.06 17.71
N LEU A 465 -18.82 4.38 17.17
CA LEU A 465 -18.78 3.98 15.76
C LEU A 465 -19.98 3.10 15.40
N GLU A 466 -20.28 2.10 16.23
CA GLU A 466 -21.41 1.19 16.01
C GLU A 466 -22.75 1.92 15.94
N LYS A 467 -22.96 2.95 16.77
CA LYS A 467 -24.14 3.82 16.66
C LYS A 467 -24.22 4.53 15.32
N GLN A 468 -23.10 5.07 14.83
CA GLN A 468 -23.04 5.73 13.52
C GLN A 468 -23.30 4.73 12.38
N LEU A 469 -22.74 3.53 12.45
CA LEU A 469 -22.93 2.49 11.43
C LEU A 469 -24.35 1.90 11.42
N ASN A 470 -25.07 1.94 12.53
CA ASN A 470 -26.45 1.50 12.64
C ASN A 470 -27.46 2.59 12.26
N ASP A 471 -27.05 3.85 12.16
CA ASP A 471 -27.89 4.94 11.69
C ASP A 471 -27.83 4.99 10.14
N PRO A 472 -28.93 4.66 9.44
CA PRO A 472 -28.94 4.66 7.96
C PRO A 472 -28.75 6.04 7.34
N LEU A 473 -28.96 7.12 8.09
CA LEU A 473 -28.77 8.50 7.63
C LEU A 473 -27.34 9.00 7.88
N SER A 474 -26.53 8.26 8.62
CA SER A 474 -25.12 8.60 8.83
C SER A 474 -24.31 8.34 7.55
N HIS A 475 -23.46 9.29 7.18
CA HIS A 475 -22.53 9.11 6.06
C HIS A 475 -21.58 7.91 6.29
N HIS A 476 -21.22 7.58 7.54
CA HIS A 476 -20.44 6.40 7.89
C HIS A 476 -21.16 5.11 7.46
N SER A 477 -22.45 5.00 7.79
CA SER A 477 -23.30 3.86 7.40
C SER A 477 -23.46 3.76 5.90
N MET A 478 -23.77 4.89 5.23
CA MET A 478 -24.00 4.95 3.78
C MET A 478 -22.75 4.52 3.02
N VAL A 479 -21.59 5.09 3.36
CA VAL A 479 -20.33 4.82 2.67
C VAL A 479 -19.87 3.37 2.91
N LEU A 480 -19.88 2.88 4.16
CA LEU A 480 -19.45 1.51 4.45
C LEU A 480 -20.32 0.48 3.70
N LYS A 481 -21.64 0.62 3.77
CA LYS A 481 -22.57 -0.30 3.08
C LYS A 481 -22.36 -0.31 1.59
N GLU A 482 -22.24 0.86 0.97
CA GLU A 482 -22.07 0.95 -0.47
C GLU A 482 -20.70 0.42 -0.92
N LEU A 483 -19.62 0.74 -0.21
CA LEU A 483 -18.30 0.17 -0.52
C LEU A 483 -18.29 -1.35 -0.35
N CYS A 484 -18.89 -1.90 0.71
CA CYS A 484 -19.00 -3.35 0.88
C CYS A 484 -19.78 -3.98 -0.30
N ARG A 485 -20.88 -3.38 -0.74
CA ARG A 485 -21.66 -3.83 -1.90
C ARG A 485 -20.82 -3.83 -3.19
N LEU A 486 -20.15 -2.73 -3.49
CA LEU A 486 -19.29 -2.59 -4.68
C LEU A 486 -18.12 -3.60 -4.66
N ILE A 487 -17.48 -3.77 -3.52
CA ILE A 487 -16.40 -4.75 -3.34
C ILE A 487 -16.91 -6.18 -3.58
N GLN A 488 -18.09 -6.53 -3.07
CA GLN A 488 -18.69 -7.86 -3.25
C GLN A 488 -19.05 -8.10 -4.74
N ILE A 489 -19.57 -7.09 -5.45
CA ILE A 489 -19.79 -7.18 -6.90
C ILE A 489 -18.45 -7.43 -7.62
N ARG A 490 -17.43 -6.59 -7.34
CA ARG A 490 -16.10 -6.69 -7.94
C ARG A 490 -15.48 -8.08 -7.78
N ARG A 491 -15.54 -8.64 -6.58
CA ARG A 491 -14.93 -9.94 -6.23
C ARG A 491 -15.47 -11.12 -7.04
N ARG A 492 -16.61 -10.99 -7.67
CA ARG A 492 -17.22 -12.02 -8.52
C ARG A 492 -16.84 -11.89 -10.00
N GLN A 493 -16.08 -10.86 -10.37
CA GLN A 493 -15.81 -10.53 -11.76
C GLN A 493 -14.41 -10.94 -12.19
N LYS A 494 -14.27 -11.97 -13.00
CA LYS A 494 -12.99 -12.47 -13.52
C LYS A 494 -12.19 -11.41 -14.28
N ALA A 495 -12.86 -10.43 -14.89
CA ALA A 495 -12.22 -9.30 -15.56
C ALA A 495 -11.48 -8.37 -14.59
N PHE A 496 -11.79 -8.43 -13.28
CA PHE A 496 -11.04 -7.69 -12.24
C PHE A 496 -9.92 -8.51 -11.59
N HIS A 497 -9.57 -9.67 -12.15
CA HIS A 497 -8.35 -10.38 -11.73
C HIS A 497 -7.14 -9.42 -11.81
N PRO A 498 -6.21 -9.40 -10.82
CA PRO A 498 -5.08 -8.46 -10.78
C PRO A 498 -4.22 -8.42 -12.05
N ASN A 499 -4.08 -9.55 -12.74
CA ASN A 499 -3.34 -9.65 -14.01
C ASN A 499 -4.26 -9.73 -15.27
N ALA A 500 -5.55 -9.45 -15.13
CA ALA A 500 -6.44 -9.29 -16.27
C ALA A 500 -6.05 -8.06 -17.10
N THR A 501 -6.21 -8.15 -18.41
CA THR A 501 -5.77 -7.09 -19.32
C THR A 501 -6.54 -5.79 -19.08
N GLN A 502 -5.84 -4.67 -19.13
CA GLN A 502 -6.40 -3.33 -19.03
C GLN A 502 -6.06 -2.50 -20.25
N TYR A 503 -7.08 -1.87 -20.84
CA TYR A 503 -6.93 -0.95 -21.99
C TYR A 503 -7.52 0.40 -21.63
N THR A 504 -6.76 1.48 -21.86
CA THR A 504 -7.29 2.84 -21.75
C THR A 504 -8.27 3.12 -22.88
N LEU A 505 -9.43 3.69 -22.56
CA LEU A 505 -10.40 4.16 -23.52
C LEU A 505 -10.36 5.68 -23.63
N HIS A 506 -10.75 6.20 -24.79
CA HIS A 506 -10.69 7.62 -25.11
C HIS A 506 -12.05 8.18 -25.51
N PRO A 507 -13.07 8.20 -24.61
CA PRO A 507 -14.30 8.89 -24.92
C PRO A 507 -14.01 10.36 -25.23
N LEU A 508 -14.78 10.94 -26.17
CA LEU A 508 -14.61 12.34 -26.59
C LEU A 508 -14.79 13.32 -25.43
N ASN A 509 -15.63 12.97 -24.46
CA ASN A 509 -15.89 13.75 -23.28
C ASN A 509 -14.74 13.63 -22.28
N GLN A 510 -14.02 14.72 -22.02
CA GLN A 510 -12.88 14.77 -21.11
C GLN A 510 -13.25 14.63 -19.63
N ALA A 511 -14.52 14.84 -19.27
CA ALA A 511 -14.99 14.59 -17.91
C ALA A 511 -15.16 13.09 -17.62
N LEU A 512 -15.14 12.25 -18.66
CA LEU A 512 -15.24 10.80 -18.51
C LEU A 512 -13.84 10.17 -18.44
N PHE A 513 -13.63 9.36 -17.41
CA PHE A 513 -12.50 8.45 -17.30
C PHE A 513 -12.98 7.03 -17.58
N ALA A 514 -12.41 6.39 -18.59
CA ALA A 514 -12.86 5.09 -19.04
C ALA A 514 -11.70 4.15 -19.37
N PHE A 515 -11.88 2.88 -19.05
CA PHE A 515 -10.97 1.81 -19.41
C PHE A 515 -11.70 0.47 -19.51
N TRP A 516 -11.14 -0.45 -20.26
CA TRP A 516 -11.67 -1.78 -20.48
C TRP A 516 -10.80 -2.81 -19.73
N ARG A 517 -11.45 -3.64 -18.93
CA ARG A 517 -10.86 -4.82 -18.28
C ARG A 517 -11.34 -6.07 -19.01
N GLN A 518 -10.43 -6.96 -19.37
CA GLN A 518 -10.74 -8.23 -20.00
C GLN A 518 -10.16 -9.37 -19.19
N SER A 519 -11.00 -10.37 -18.85
CA SER A 519 -10.58 -11.57 -18.10
C SER A 519 -9.41 -12.30 -18.81
N ILE A 520 -8.60 -13.01 -18.05
CA ILE A 520 -7.49 -13.80 -18.59
C ILE A 520 -7.98 -14.81 -19.64
N THR A 521 -9.15 -15.42 -19.39
CA THR A 521 -9.83 -16.36 -20.30
C THR A 521 -10.55 -15.67 -21.47
N ARG A 522 -10.61 -14.33 -21.48
CA ARG A 522 -11.27 -13.49 -22.50
C ARG A 522 -12.77 -13.73 -22.64
N ASP A 523 -13.41 -14.38 -21.70
CA ASP A 523 -14.83 -14.67 -21.68
C ASP A 523 -15.68 -13.59 -20.99
N GLN A 524 -15.04 -12.64 -20.31
CA GLN A 524 -15.69 -11.49 -19.70
C GLN A 524 -14.94 -10.19 -20.05
N SER A 525 -15.70 -9.19 -20.46
CA SER A 525 -15.27 -7.80 -20.65
C SER A 525 -16.03 -6.90 -19.70
N ILE A 526 -15.33 -5.95 -19.06
CA ILE A 526 -15.94 -4.89 -18.24
C ILE A 526 -15.40 -3.55 -18.71
N PHE A 527 -16.31 -2.69 -19.18
CA PHE A 527 -16.03 -1.30 -19.49
C PHE A 527 -16.33 -0.48 -18.24
N SER A 528 -15.29 -0.03 -17.58
CA SER A 528 -15.38 0.80 -16.38
C SER A 528 -15.36 2.26 -16.81
N VAL A 529 -16.48 2.97 -16.60
CA VAL A 529 -16.64 4.37 -17.01
C VAL A 529 -17.09 5.20 -15.82
N HIS A 530 -16.45 6.35 -15.64
CA HIS A 530 -16.62 7.21 -14.47
C HIS A 530 -16.80 8.66 -14.90
N ASN A 531 -17.86 9.30 -14.43
CA ASN A 531 -18.02 10.75 -14.54
C ASN A 531 -17.23 11.42 -13.41
N LEU A 532 -16.22 12.21 -13.76
CA LEU A 532 -15.36 12.90 -12.78
C LEU A 532 -15.88 14.28 -12.38
N SER A 533 -17.04 14.70 -12.90
CA SER A 533 -17.55 16.07 -12.77
C SER A 533 -18.83 16.16 -11.93
N ASP A 534 -19.13 17.38 -11.50
CA ASP A 534 -20.34 17.78 -10.80
C ASP A 534 -21.55 18.01 -11.73
N GLN A 535 -21.45 17.59 -13.01
CA GLN A 535 -22.49 17.71 -14.02
C GLN A 535 -22.84 16.36 -14.63
N PRO A 536 -24.10 16.13 -15.04
CA PRO A 536 -24.43 14.99 -15.87
C PRO A 536 -23.61 15.00 -17.16
N GLN A 537 -23.16 13.82 -17.60
CA GLN A 537 -22.32 13.67 -18.78
C GLN A 537 -22.85 12.60 -19.73
N ASP A 538 -22.83 12.92 -21.01
CA ASP A 538 -23.21 11.99 -22.06
C ASP A 538 -22.13 10.95 -22.30
N LEU A 539 -22.46 9.68 -22.09
CA LEU A 539 -21.66 8.54 -22.51
C LEU A 539 -22.28 7.99 -23.82
N ARG A 540 -21.57 8.17 -24.92
CA ARG A 540 -21.93 7.50 -26.16
C ARG A 540 -21.44 6.07 -26.11
N LEU A 541 -22.36 5.10 -26.17
CA LEU A 541 -21.98 3.68 -26.12
C LEU A 541 -21.12 3.28 -27.32
N THR A 542 -21.22 4.00 -28.45
CA THR A 542 -20.35 3.86 -29.63
C THR A 542 -18.88 4.24 -29.37
N ASP A 543 -18.59 5.01 -28.32
CA ASP A 543 -17.20 5.31 -27.90
C ASP A 543 -16.53 4.12 -27.17
N LEU A 544 -17.32 3.09 -26.83
CA LEU A 544 -16.87 1.85 -26.23
C LEU A 544 -16.83 0.74 -27.30
N ASN A 545 -15.93 -0.22 -27.14
CA ASN A 545 -15.79 -1.34 -28.07
C ASN A 545 -16.82 -2.47 -27.75
N LEU A 546 -18.10 -2.13 -27.61
CA LEU A 546 -19.16 -3.09 -27.31
C LEU A 546 -19.46 -3.94 -28.55
N VAL A 547 -19.51 -5.26 -28.37
CA VAL A 547 -19.89 -6.21 -29.45
C VAL A 547 -21.40 -6.32 -29.55
N SER A 548 -21.98 -6.01 -30.69
CA SER A 548 -23.41 -5.90 -30.88
C SER A 548 -24.19 -7.23 -30.75
N THR A 549 -23.48 -8.37 -30.76
CA THR A 549 -24.08 -9.70 -30.54
C THR A 549 -24.21 -10.08 -29.09
N ASP A 550 -23.55 -9.34 -28.18
CA ASP A 550 -23.58 -9.59 -26.77
C ASP A 550 -24.69 -8.77 -26.08
N ALA A 551 -25.26 -9.31 -25.00
CA ALA A 551 -26.11 -8.54 -24.09
C ALA A 551 -25.21 -7.79 -23.09
N TRP A 552 -25.50 -6.52 -22.86
CA TRP A 552 -24.72 -5.66 -22.00
C TRP A 552 -25.54 -5.15 -20.81
N ILE A 553 -24.94 -5.18 -19.63
CA ILE A 553 -25.57 -4.73 -18.38
C ILE A 553 -24.56 -3.96 -17.54
N ASP A 554 -25.00 -2.93 -16.81
CA ASP A 554 -24.21 -2.33 -15.74
C ASP A 554 -24.31 -3.17 -14.47
N LEU A 555 -23.19 -3.67 -13.96
CA LEU A 555 -23.12 -4.47 -12.74
C LEU A 555 -23.48 -3.68 -11.46
N ILE A 556 -23.39 -2.34 -11.51
CA ILE A 556 -23.62 -1.49 -10.33
C ILE A 556 -25.11 -1.18 -10.18
N SER A 557 -25.78 -0.78 -11.25
CA SER A 557 -27.20 -0.40 -11.25
C SER A 557 -28.13 -1.55 -11.65
N GLY A 558 -27.66 -2.52 -12.45
CA GLY A 558 -28.48 -3.53 -13.08
C GLY A 558 -29.12 -3.07 -14.41
N ASP A 559 -28.84 -1.85 -14.89
CA ASP A 559 -29.39 -1.32 -16.13
C ASP A 559 -28.91 -2.13 -17.34
N LYS A 560 -29.83 -2.43 -18.26
CA LYS A 560 -29.54 -3.15 -19.51
C LYS A 560 -29.39 -2.17 -20.67
N PHE A 561 -28.39 -2.40 -21.52
CA PHE A 561 -28.13 -1.59 -22.71
C PHE A 561 -28.65 -2.34 -23.95
N GLU A 562 -29.87 -2.01 -24.40
CA GLU A 562 -30.55 -2.69 -25.53
C GLU A 562 -30.09 -2.12 -26.87
N ASP A 563 -29.91 -0.79 -26.96
CA ASP A 563 -29.41 -0.12 -28.16
C ASP A 563 -28.03 0.48 -27.92
N LEU A 564 -27.00 -0.07 -28.57
CA LEU A 564 -25.63 0.40 -28.47
C LEU A 564 -25.36 1.72 -29.20
N HIS A 565 -26.34 2.27 -29.93
CA HIS A 565 -26.28 3.61 -30.53
C HIS A 565 -26.83 4.69 -29.60
N ASP A 566 -27.46 4.31 -28.51
CA ASP A 566 -27.99 5.25 -27.52
C ASP A 566 -26.89 6.02 -26.78
N VAL A 567 -27.30 7.14 -26.21
CA VAL A 567 -26.51 7.95 -25.31
C VAL A 567 -26.98 7.69 -23.88
N TYR A 568 -26.11 7.16 -23.04
CA TYR A 568 -26.38 6.96 -21.63
C TYR A 568 -25.93 8.18 -20.83
N ILE A 569 -26.79 8.73 -19.98
CA ILE A 569 -26.49 9.91 -19.16
C ILE A 569 -25.93 9.46 -17.81
N LEU A 570 -24.63 9.67 -17.59
CA LEU A 570 -24.00 9.46 -16.29
C LEU A 570 -24.24 10.66 -15.37
N GLN A 571 -24.87 10.42 -14.23
CA GLN A 571 -25.07 11.44 -13.20
C GLN A 571 -23.73 11.93 -12.63
N PRO A 572 -23.70 13.06 -11.89
CA PRO A 572 -22.48 13.56 -11.26
C PRO A 572 -21.79 12.47 -10.42
N TYR A 573 -20.50 12.25 -10.70
CA TYR A 573 -19.65 11.24 -10.05
C TYR A 573 -20.16 9.80 -10.12
N GLN A 574 -21.09 9.50 -11.03
CA GLN A 574 -21.56 8.14 -11.26
C GLN A 574 -20.47 7.29 -11.93
N SER A 575 -20.38 6.06 -11.48
CA SER A 575 -19.54 5.00 -12.07
C SER A 575 -20.42 3.89 -12.60
N VAL A 576 -20.06 3.29 -13.75
CA VAL A 576 -20.70 2.10 -14.31
C VAL A 576 -19.67 1.05 -14.67
N TRP A 577 -20.04 -0.22 -14.49
CA TRP A 577 -19.28 -1.40 -14.90
C TRP A 577 -20.08 -2.18 -15.95
N ILE A 578 -19.98 -1.79 -17.21
CA ILE A 578 -20.73 -2.38 -18.31
C ILE A 578 -20.07 -3.69 -18.72
N THR A 579 -20.78 -4.81 -18.58
CA THR A 579 -20.27 -6.16 -18.85
C THR A 579 -21.15 -6.94 -19.80
N ASN A 580 -20.53 -7.88 -20.55
CA ASN A 580 -21.21 -8.86 -21.40
C ASN A 580 -21.49 -10.20 -20.69
N LYS A 581 -21.04 -10.37 -19.45
CA LYS A 581 -21.24 -11.61 -18.70
C LYS A 581 -21.64 -11.30 -17.27
N PHE A 582 -22.80 -11.75 -16.90
CA PHE A 582 -23.37 -11.58 -15.58
C PHE A 582 -23.99 -12.90 -15.10
N ASP A 583 -24.01 -13.11 -13.80
CA ASP A 583 -24.57 -14.30 -13.19
C ASP A 583 -26.06 -14.02 -12.89
N SER A 584 -26.97 -14.63 -13.66
CA SER A 584 -28.41 -14.41 -13.51
C SER A 584 -28.97 -14.85 -12.14
N ALA A 585 -28.25 -15.68 -11.40
CA ALA A 585 -28.60 -16.05 -10.03
C ALA A 585 -28.38 -14.92 -9.00
N ALA A 586 -27.70 -13.84 -9.38
CA ALA A 586 -27.45 -12.67 -8.53
C ALA A 586 -28.57 -11.61 -8.59
N GLU A 587 -29.49 -11.71 -9.56
CA GLU A 587 -30.59 -10.73 -9.74
C GLU A 587 -31.57 -10.70 -8.54
N GLU A 588 -31.72 -11.80 -7.79
CA GLU A 588 -32.68 -11.89 -6.67
C GLU A 588 -32.19 -11.21 -5.37
N ASN A 589 -30.92 -10.80 -5.25
CA ASN A 589 -30.32 -10.31 -4.00
C ASN A 589 -29.60 -8.96 -4.13
N LEU A 590 -29.80 -8.19 -5.21
CA LEU A 590 -29.27 -6.82 -5.27
C LEU A 590 -30.17 -5.89 -4.45
N PRO A 591 -29.70 -5.30 -3.34
CA PRO A 591 -30.45 -4.25 -2.67
C PRO A 591 -30.58 -3.05 -3.62
N SER A 592 -31.78 -2.48 -3.67
CA SER A 592 -32.11 -1.32 -4.51
C SER A 592 -31.10 -0.19 -4.36
N CYS A 593 -30.63 0.32 -5.47
CA CYS A 593 -29.66 1.41 -5.62
C CYS A 593 -30.08 2.66 -4.82
N TYR A 594 -29.18 3.22 -4.00
CA TYR A 594 -29.39 4.48 -3.28
C TYR A 594 -29.13 5.74 -4.11
N TYR A 595 -29.35 5.69 -5.43
CA TYR A 595 -29.46 6.90 -6.23
C TYR A 595 -30.91 7.37 -6.26
N VAL A 596 -31.36 7.95 -5.16
CA VAL A 596 -32.61 8.72 -5.16
C VAL A 596 -32.29 10.10 -5.72
N CYS A 597 -32.74 10.36 -6.94
CA CYS A 597 -32.85 11.70 -7.46
C CYS A 597 -34.01 12.39 -6.73
N GLU A 598 -33.73 13.38 -5.88
CA GLU A 598 -34.59 14.52 -5.61
C GLU A 598 -33.81 15.82 -5.80
#